data_70c49e9068254175a9c176c1d9b98081
#
_entry.id   70c49e9068254175a9c176c1d9b98081
#
_cell.length_a   1.000
_cell.length_b   1.000
_cell.length_c   1.000
_cell.angle_alpha   90.00
_cell.angle_beta   90.00
_cell.angle_gamma   90.00
#
_symmetry.space_group_name_H-M   'P 1'
#
loop_
_entity.id
_entity.type
_entity.pdbx_description
1 polymer ?
#
loop_
_entity_poly.entity_id
_entity_poly.type
_entity_poly.pdbx_seq_one_letter_code
_entity_poly.pdbx_strand_id
1 'polypeptide(L)'
;FLLAVSEADGSFNMTLKKAGSYRLYVNAMGKQPIVRNFVVSDSKPVAALDTLYIKEASHVLGAVEIVAQKPLVKADIDKITYDIEEDPDSKTNNILEMLRKVPMVTVDGEDNIKVNGNSSFKVYVDGKPNAMMSANPSMIFKAYPASAIKKIEVITNPGAKYDAEG
;
A
#
# COMPACT_ATOMS: atom_id res chain seq x y z
N PHE A 1 -4.70 -29.43 -21.58
CA PHE A 1 -3.57 -28.50 -21.75
C PHE A 1 -2.54 -29.20 -22.63
N LEU A 2 -2.18 -28.64 -23.78
CA LEU A 2 -1.09 -29.11 -24.65
C LEU A 2 0.01 -28.05 -24.67
N LEU A 3 1.26 -28.47 -24.69
CA LEU A 3 2.43 -27.62 -24.78
C LEU A 3 3.26 -28.03 -25.98
N ALA A 4 3.76 -27.04 -26.73
CA ALA A 4 4.77 -27.24 -27.75
C ALA A 4 5.82 -26.14 -27.66
N VAL A 5 7.02 -26.44 -28.10
CA VAL A 5 8.12 -25.48 -28.24
C VAL A 5 8.36 -25.28 -29.72
N SER A 6 8.62 -24.04 -30.16
CA SER A 6 8.96 -23.77 -31.55
C SER A 6 10.37 -24.25 -31.89
N GLU A 7 10.55 -24.63 -33.15
CA GLU A 7 11.86 -24.94 -33.71
C GLU A 7 12.71 -23.68 -33.87
N ALA A 8 13.96 -23.83 -34.25
CA ALA A 8 14.91 -22.71 -34.40
C ALA A 8 14.50 -21.72 -35.48
N ASP A 9 13.74 -22.15 -36.49
CA ASP A 9 13.16 -21.33 -37.55
C ASP A 9 11.83 -20.66 -37.16
N GLY A 10 11.35 -20.91 -35.93
CA GLY A 10 10.08 -20.41 -35.43
C GLY A 10 8.86 -21.26 -35.78
N SER A 11 9.02 -22.33 -36.53
CA SER A 11 7.91 -23.25 -36.83
C SER A 11 7.49 -24.05 -35.61
N PHE A 12 6.20 -24.36 -35.51
CA PHE A 12 5.67 -25.25 -34.45
C PHE A 12 4.54 -26.10 -34.99
N ASN A 13 4.37 -27.28 -34.44
CA ASN A 13 3.31 -28.21 -34.78
C ASN A 13 2.72 -28.77 -33.46
N MET A 14 1.39 -28.90 -33.45
CA MET A 14 0.65 -29.44 -32.31
C MET A 14 -0.42 -30.40 -32.78
N THR A 15 -0.47 -31.61 -32.25
CA THR A 15 -1.51 -32.57 -32.54
C THR A 15 -2.62 -32.48 -31.51
N LEU A 16 -3.85 -32.16 -32.00
CA LEU A 16 -5.05 -32.06 -31.16
C LEU A 16 -5.84 -33.38 -31.27
N LYS A 17 -6.36 -33.86 -30.13
CA LYS A 17 -7.06 -35.16 -30.05
C LYS A 17 -8.53 -35.08 -30.41
N LYS A 18 -9.14 -33.91 -30.46
CA LYS A 18 -10.59 -33.73 -30.72
C LYS A 18 -10.83 -32.45 -31.52
N ALA A 19 -11.89 -32.46 -32.30
CA ALA A 19 -12.44 -31.25 -32.90
C ALA A 19 -13.00 -30.31 -31.82
N GLY A 20 -12.91 -29.01 -32.02
CA GLY A 20 -13.41 -28.01 -31.06
C GLY A 20 -12.78 -26.64 -31.24
N SER A 21 -13.16 -25.74 -30.37
CA SER A 21 -12.58 -24.39 -30.28
C SER A 21 -11.40 -24.40 -29.32
N TYR A 22 -10.31 -23.84 -29.77
CA TYR A 22 -9.07 -23.81 -29.04
C TYR A 22 -8.54 -22.37 -28.89
N ARG A 23 -7.76 -22.17 -27.85
CA ARG A 23 -7.02 -20.94 -27.61
C ARG A 23 -5.53 -21.27 -27.57
N LEU A 24 -4.79 -20.74 -28.54
CA LEU A 24 -3.34 -20.77 -28.53
C LEU A 24 -2.81 -19.60 -27.72
N TYR A 25 -1.91 -19.88 -26.80
CA TYR A 25 -1.16 -18.90 -26.02
C TYR A 25 0.32 -19.04 -26.36
N VAL A 26 0.90 -18.02 -26.98
CA VAL A 26 2.31 -17.99 -27.36
C VAL A 26 3.04 -17.05 -26.42
N ASN A 27 4.08 -17.56 -25.81
CA ASN A 27 4.91 -16.80 -24.89
C ASN A 27 6.40 -16.98 -25.22
N ALA A 28 7.17 -15.91 -25.24
CA ALA A 28 8.61 -15.94 -25.37
C ALA A 28 9.25 -14.95 -24.40
N MET A 29 10.43 -15.26 -23.92
CA MET A 29 11.17 -14.42 -22.97
C MET A 29 11.43 -13.03 -23.58
N GLY A 30 11.09 -11.98 -22.84
CA GLY A 30 11.27 -10.58 -23.27
C GLY A 30 10.30 -10.13 -24.37
N LYS A 31 9.25 -10.89 -24.67
CA LYS A 31 8.27 -10.60 -25.71
C LYS A 31 6.86 -10.50 -25.13
N GLN A 32 5.99 -9.77 -25.83
CA GLN A 32 4.57 -9.70 -25.46
C GLN A 32 3.86 -11.01 -25.80
N PRO A 33 3.07 -11.59 -24.89
CA PRO A 33 2.34 -12.81 -25.18
C PRO A 33 1.27 -12.56 -26.26
N ILE A 34 1.06 -13.55 -27.12
CA ILE A 34 0.00 -13.53 -28.14
C ILE A 34 -1.06 -14.56 -27.77
N VAL A 35 -2.31 -14.19 -27.91
CA VAL A 35 -3.45 -15.10 -27.76
C VAL A 35 -4.20 -15.16 -29.09
N ARG A 36 -4.42 -16.39 -29.61
CA ARG A 36 -5.19 -16.65 -30.82
C ARG A 36 -6.25 -17.72 -30.56
N ASN A 37 -7.49 -17.45 -30.95
CA ASN A 37 -8.55 -18.43 -30.95
C ASN A 37 -8.64 -19.05 -32.35
N PHE A 38 -8.82 -20.35 -32.40
CA PHE A 38 -9.02 -21.08 -33.65
C PHE A 38 -9.96 -22.27 -33.45
N VAL A 39 -10.48 -22.79 -34.51
CA VAL A 39 -11.44 -23.92 -34.49
C VAL A 39 -10.89 -25.03 -35.36
N VAL A 40 -10.96 -26.25 -34.86
CA VAL A 40 -10.67 -27.47 -35.59
C VAL A 40 -11.97 -28.28 -35.71
N SER A 41 -12.32 -28.71 -36.90
CA SER A 41 -13.51 -29.54 -37.13
C SER A 41 -13.11 -30.84 -37.85
N ASP A 42 -13.97 -31.84 -37.76
CA ASP A 42 -13.75 -33.12 -38.45
C ASP A 42 -13.67 -32.97 -39.97
N SER A 43 -14.36 -31.97 -40.52
CA SER A 43 -14.30 -31.63 -41.95
C SER A 43 -13.06 -30.78 -42.31
N LYS A 44 -12.41 -30.16 -41.36
CA LYS A 44 -11.19 -29.35 -41.51
C LYS A 44 -10.22 -29.68 -40.38
N PRO A 45 -9.53 -30.82 -40.44
CA PRO A 45 -8.73 -31.35 -39.34
C PRO A 45 -7.41 -30.60 -39.14
N VAL A 46 -7.01 -29.72 -40.06
CA VAL A 46 -5.78 -28.93 -39.96
C VAL A 46 -6.15 -27.46 -39.89
N ALA A 47 -5.69 -26.79 -38.84
CA ALA A 47 -5.76 -25.36 -38.72
C ALA A 47 -4.35 -24.77 -38.98
N ALA A 48 -4.15 -24.25 -40.18
CA ALA A 48 -2.94 -23.45 -40.45
C ALA A 48 -3.10 -22.10 -39.77
N LEU A 49 -2.24 -21.82 -38.82
CA LEU A 49 -2.13 -20.51 -38.19
C LEU A 49 -1.03 -19.77 -38.93
N ASP A 50 -1.38 -18.66 -39.57
CA ASP A 50 -0.42 -17.82 -40.28
C ASP A 50 0.71 -17.38 -39.32
N THR A 51 1.76 -16.77 -39.90
CA THR A 51 2.89 -16.28 -39.13
C THR A 51 2.43 -15.34 -38.01
N LEU A 52 2.79 -15.67 -36.77
CA LEU A 52 2.49 -14.89 -35.60
C LEU A 52 3.69 -14.00 -35.26
N TYR A 53 3.54 -12.69 -35.45
CA TYR A 53 4.59 -11.74 -35.15
C TYR A 53 4.55 -11.36 -33.65
N ILE A 54 5.56 -11.79 -32.92
CA ILE A 54 5.71 -11.48 -31.50
C ILE A 54 6.47 -10.16 -31.38
N LYS A 55 5.82 -9.18 -30.80
CA LYS A 55 6.45 -7.87 -30.52
C LYS A 55 7.35 -7.97 -29.31
N GLU A 56 8.41 -7.19 -29.29
CA GLU A 56 9.18 -7.01 -28.07
C GLU A 56 8.24 -6.52 -26.96
N ALA A 57 8.34 -7.13 -25.79
CA ALA A 57 7.85 -6.47 -24.62
C ALA A 57 8.72 -5.20 -24.54
N SER A 58 8.25 -4.10 -25.14
CA SER A 58 8.69 -2.83 -24.63
C SER A 58 8.37 -2.91 -23.14
N HIS A 59 9.39 -3.15 -22.32
CA HIS A 59 9.41 -2.58 -21.02
C HIS A 59 9.45 -1.07 -21.24
N VAL A 60 8.33 -0.48 -21.66
CA VAL A 60 7.91 0.68 -20.95
C VAL A 60 7.83 0.11 -19.52
N LEU A 61 8.90 0.34 -18.76
CA LEU A 61 8.76 0.59 -17.37
C LEU A 61 7.64 1.64 -17.34
N GLY A 62 6.39 1.19 -17.37
CA GLY A 62 5.32 1.97 -16.82
C GLY A 62 5.96 2.35 -15.52
N ALA A 63 6.26 3.65 -15.37
CA ALA A 63 6.80 4.11 -14.14
C ALA A 63 6.03 3.29 -13.12
N VAL A 64 6.71 2.33 -12.49
CA VAL A 64 6.27 1.87 -11.20
C VAL A 64 6.35 3.20 -10.50
N GLU A 65 5.23 3.89 -10.45
CA GLU A 65 4.99 4.87 -9.45
C GLU A 65 5.19 4.03 -8.19
N ILE A 66 6.44 3.95 -7.78
CA ILE A 66 6.77 3.70 -6.40
C ILE A 66 6.15 4.94 -5.78
N VAL A 67 4.86 4.84 -5.51
CA VAL A 67 4.26 5.59 -4.42
C VAL A 67 5.07 5.04 -3.26
N ALA A 68 6.21 5.65 -3.01
CA ALA A 68 6.92 5.48 -1.77
C ALA A 68 5.85 5.88 -0.75
N GLN A 69 5.19 4.87 -0.19
CA GLN A 69 4.31 5.11 0.94
C GLN A 69 5.23 5.82 1.92
N LYS A 70 4.98 7.10 2.11
CA LYS A 70 5.71 7.85 3.11
C LYS A 70 5.61 7.03 4.38
N PRO A 71 6.72 6.74 5.04
CA PRO A 71 6.66 5.96 6.27
C PRO A 71 5.70 6.66 7.22
N LEU A 72 4.71 5.94 7.72
CA LEU A 72 3.74 6.47 8.69
C LEU A 72 4.42 6.99 9.94
N VAL A 73 5.59 6.45 10.28
CA VAL A 73 6.38 6.84 11.45
C VAL A 73 7.72 7.41 11.00
N LYS A 74 8.04 8.59 11.49
CA LYS A 74 9.35 9.21 11.34
C LYS A 74 9.91 9.50 12.73
N ALA A 75 11.12 8.98 13.03
CA ALA A 75 11.83 9.23 14.27
C ALA A 75 12.93 10.28 14.03
N ASP A 76 12.85 11.37 14.74
CA ASP A 76 13.87 12.41 14.85
C ASP A 76 14.51 12.31 16.26
N ILE A 77 15.57 13.06 16.52
CA ILE A 77 16.32 13.01 17.80
C ILE A 77 15.46 13.48 18.99
N ASP A 78 14.56 14.41 18.76
CA ASP A 78 13.76 15.10 19.78
C ASP A 78 12.28 14.70 19.76
N LYS A 79 11.83 13.99 18.70
CA LYS A 79 10.42 13.63 18.53
C LYS A 79 10.21 12.44 17.64
N ILE A 80 9.05 11.82 17.81
CA ILE A 80 8.49 10.84 16.88
C ILE A 80 7.26 11.46 16.24
N THR A 81 7.20 11.42 14.92
CA THR A 81 6.06 11.90 14.13
C THR A 81 5.31 10.72 13.56
N TYR A 82 4.00 10.68 13.76
CA TYR A 82 3.09 9.74 13.11
C TYR A 82 2.21 10.52 12.12
N ASP A 83 2.26 10.13 10.86
CA ASP A 83 1.51 10.77 9.78
C ASP A 83 0.09 10.18 9.71
N ILE A 84 -0.89 10.93 10.19
CA ILE A 84 -2.30 10.52 10.21
C ILE A 84 -2.93 10.65 8.81
N GLU A 85 -2.51 11.62 8.03
CA GLU A 85 -3.07 11.89 6.70
C GLU A 85 -2.79 10.73 5.74
N GLU A 86 -1.64 10.08 5.88
CA GLU A 86 -1.22 8.94 5.07
C GLU A 86 -1.76 7.59 5.59
N ASP A 87 -2.34 7.54 6.80
CA ASP A 87 -2.93 6.31 7.34
C ASP A 87 -4.39 6.15 6.88
N PRO A 88 -4.74 5.10 6.12
CA PRO A 88 -6.11 4.85 5.67
C PRO A 88 -7.15 4.80 6.80
N ASP A 89 -6.74 4.33 7.97
CA ASP A 89 -7.64 4.16 9.13
C ASP A 89 -8.06 5.51 9.73
N SER A 90 -7.36 6.60 9.41
CA SER A 90 -7.72 7.96 9.85
C SER A 90 -9.10 8.40 9.39
N LYS A 91 -9.60 7.81 8.30
CA LYS A 91 -10.91 8.15 7.72
C LYS A 91 -12.09 7.62 8.54
N THR A 92 -11.88 6.57 9.31
CA THR A 92 -12.93 5.85 10.05
C THR A 92 -12.76 5.93 11.56
N ASN A 93 -11.54 6.18 12.04
CA ASN A 93 -11.21 6.18 13.45
C ASN A 93 -11.20 7.60 14.05
N ASN A 94 -11.26 7.66 15.37
CA ASN A 94 -11.03 8.87 16.14
C ASN A 94 -9.53 9.01 16.52
N ILE A 95 -9.16 10.15 17.10
CA ILE A 95 -7.77 10.41 17.47
C ILE A 95 -7.28 9.39 18.52
N LEU A 96 -8.12 9.00 19.48
CA LEU A 96 -7.76 8.04 20.52
C LEU A 96 -7.37 6.67 19.95
N GLU A 97 -8.12 6.19 18.96
CA GLU A 97 -7.81 4.93 18.27
C GLU A 97 -6.49 5.02 17.50
N MET A 98 -6.23 6.17 16.88
CA MET A 98 -4.97 6.38 16.18
C MET A 98 -3.76 6.44 17.12
N LEU A 99 -3.94 6.96 18.33
CA LEU A 99 -2.89 6.98 19.36
C LEU A 99 -2.37 5.59 19.73
N ARG A 100 -3.19 4.53 19.58
CA ARG A 100 -2.76 3.13 19.80
C ARG A 100 -1.70 2.66 18.80
N LYS A 101 -1.59 3.33 17.65
CA LYS A 101 -0.60 3.06 16.62
C LYS A 101 0.66 3.91 16.75
N VAL A 102 0.62 4.96 17.57
CA VAL A 102 1.73 5.88 17.71
C VAL A 102 2.78 5.27 18.64
N PRO A 103 4.05 5.16 18.21
CA PRO A 103 5.12 4.68 19.07
C PRO A 103 5.26 5.53 20.34
N MET A 104 5.62 4.90 21.46
CA MET A 104 5.79 5.50 22.78
C MET A 104 4.48 6.01 23.41
N VAL A 105 3.33 5.80 22.77
CA VAL A 105 2.03 6.06 23.35
C VAL A 105 1.35 4.73 23.65
N THR A 106 0.77 4.61 24.83
CA THR A 106 -0.06 3.46 25.21
C THR A 106 -1.43 3.95 25.66
N VAL A 107 -2.48 3.27 25.19
CA VAL A 107 -3.86 3.52 25.60
C VAL A 107 -4.38 2.22 26.16
N ASP A 108 -4.75 2.21 27.43
CA ASP A 108 -5.26 1.01 28.11
C ASP A 108 -6.75 0.76 27.80
N GLY A 109 -7.32 -0.30 28.40
CA GLY A 109 -8.72 -0.69 28.20
C GLY A 109 -9.74 0.30 28.80
N GLU A 110 -9.31 1.19 29.68
CA GLU A 110 -10.09 2.26 30.30
C GLU A 110 -9.89 3.61 29.60
N ASP A 111 -9.23 3.60 28.43
CA ASP A 111 -8.90 4.77 27.61
C ASP A 111 -7.88 5.74 28.28
N ASN A 112 -7.13 5.28 29.30
CA ASN A 112 -6.06 6.11 29.88
C ASN A 112 -4.85 6.13 28.94
N ILE A 113 -4.35 7.33 28.71
CA ILE A 113 -3.23 7.58 27.81
C ILE A 113 -1.95 7.75 28.61
N LYS A 114 -0.90 7.03 28.21
CA LYS A 114 0.46 7.21 28.73
C LYS A 114 1.40 7.51 27.59
N VAL A 115 2.21 8.52 27.76
CA VAL A 115 3.25 8.91 26.81
C VAL A 115 4.60 8.60 27.43
N ASN A 116 5.41 7.76 26.79
CA ASN A 116 6.68 7.28 27.31
C ASN A 116 6.56 6.70 28.75
N GLY A 117 5.46 6.02 29.03
CA GLY A 117 5.14 5.44 30.34
C GLY A 117 4.55 6.42 31.37
N ASN A 118 4.51 7.72 31.08
CA ASN A 118 3.97 8.75 31.96
C ASN A 118 2.52 9.11 31.59
N SER A 119 1.66 9.19 32.60
CA SER A 119 0.28 9.67 32.45
C SER A 119 0.17 11.20 32.53
N SER A 120 1.22 11.88 32.98
CA SER A 120 1.29 13.34 32.96
C SER A 120 2.02 13.81 31.71
N PHE A 121 1.31 14.45 30.80
CA PHE A 121 1.85 15.03 29.57
C PHE A 121 1.07 16.27 29.18
N LYS A 122 1.71 17.15 28.42
CA LYS A 122 1.07 18.37 27.88
C LYS A 122 0.67 18.13 26.43
N VAL A 123 -0.49 18.64 26.04
CA VAL A 123 -0.98 18.59 24.65
C VAL A 123 -0.81 19.95 24.00
N TYR A 124 -0.22 19.94 22.83
CA TYR A 124 -0.03 21.12 21.98
C TYR A 124 -0.82 20.95 20.69
N VAL A 125 -1.45 22.01 20.22
CA VAL A 125 -2.12 22.07 18.93
C VAL A 125 -1.44 23.18 18.11
N ASP A 126 -0.90 22.83 16.95
CA ASP A 126 -0.11 23.76 16.11
C ASP A 126 1.01 24.47 16.86
N GLY A 127 1.67 23.72 17.77
CA GLY A 127 2.76 24.23 18.60
C GLY A 127 2.35 25.12 19.77
N LYS A 128 1.06 25.29 20.03
CA LYS A 128 0.54 26.06 21.17
C LYS A 128 -0.03 25.10 22.24
N PRO A 129 0.26 25.33 23.54
CA PRO A 129 -0.28 24.51 24.61
C PRO A 129 -1.81 24.61 24.65
N ASN A 130 -2.46 23.47 24.80
CA ASN A 130 -3.91 23.38 24.93
C ASN A 130 -4.28 22.79 26.28
N ALA A 131 -4.65 23.65 27.22
CA ALA A 131 -4.97 23.26 28.59
C ALA A 131 -6.20 22.33 28.66
N MET A 132 -7.20 22.55 27.83
CA MET A 132 -8.42 21.72 27.80
C MET A 132 -8.10 20.29 27.38
N MET A 133 -7.34 20.12 26.30
CA MET A 133 -6.92 18.79 25.81
C MET A 133 -5.94 18.13 26.80
N SER A 134 -5.12 18.90 27.49
CA SER A 134 -4.22 18.36 28.51
C SER A 134 -4.95 17.91 29.78
N ALA A 135 -6.06 18.54 30.14
CA ALA A 135 -6.83 18.18 31.34
C ALA A 135 -7.66 16.88 31.15
N ASN A 136 -8.24 16.69 29.97
CA ASN A 136 -9.10 15.53 29.68
C ASN A 136 -8.81 14.94 28.29
N PRO A 137 -7.59 14.44 28.05
CA PRO A 137 -7.16 14.03 26.71
C PRO A 137 -8.01 12.87 26.16
N SER A 138 -8.33 11.86 26.98
CA SER A 138 -9.06 10.67 26.53
C SER A 138 -10.45 11.01 26.00
N MET A 139 -11.20 11.81 26.74
CA MET A 139 -12.56 12.20 26.36
C MET A 139 -12.54 13.03 25.07
N ILE A 140 -11.62 13.96 24.97
CA ILE A 140 -11.52 14.85 23.79
C ILE A 140 -11.05 14.07 22.57
N PHE A 141 -10.01 13.26 22.66
CA PHE A 141 -9.48 12.49 21.55
C PHE A 141 -10.43 11.40 21.05
N LYS A 142 -11.32 10.89 21.93
CA LYS A 142 -12.40 10.00 21.54
C LYS A 142 -13.50 10.70 20.74
N ALA A 143 -13.75 11.97 21.03
CA ALA A 143 -14.80 12.75 20.38
C ALA A 143 -14.37 13.34 19.02
N TYR A 144 -13.06 13.49 18.78
CA TYR A 144 -12.55 14.09 17.56
C TYR A 144 -12.21 13.03 16.51
N PRO A 145 -12.69 13.18 15.25
CA PRO A 145 -12.30 12.28 14.17
C PRO A 145 -10.81 12.47 13.83
N ALA A 146 -10.12 11.39 13.54
CA ALA A 146 -8.69 11.44 13.19
C ALA A 146 -8.42 12.23 11.91
N SER A 147 -9.37 12.24 10.98
CA SER A 147 -9.28 13.03 9.74
C SER A 147 -9.21 14.56 9.95
N ALA A 148 -9.49 15.03 11.17
CA ALA A 148 -9.36 16.46 11.52
C ALA A 148 -7.90 16.90 11.76
N ILE A 149 -6.97 15.96 11.90
CA ILE A 149 -5.56 16.23 12.15
C ILE A 149 -4.67 15.59 11.08
N LYS A 150 -3.52 16.21 10.82
CA LYS A 150 -2.58 15.71 9.81
C LYS A 150 -1.56 14.75 10.39
N LYS A 151 -1.09 15.01 11.59
CA LYS A 151 -0.03 14.24 12.25
C LYS A 151 -0.13 14.32 13.77
N ILE A 152 0.45 13.34 14.43
CA ILE A 152 0.71 13.33 15.86
C ILE A 152 2.22 13.37 16.05
N GLU A 153 2.71 14.28 16.90
CA GLU A 153 4.11 14.37 17.28
C GLU A 153 4.25 14.08 18.78
N VAL A 154 5.05 13.07 19.09
CA VAL A 154 5.44 12.76 20.48
C VAL A 154 6.81 13.38 20.73
N ILE A 155 6.85 14.43 21.54
CA ILE A 155 8.09 15.11 21.90
C ILE A 155 8.78 14.30 23.01
N THR A 156 9.92 13.73 22.69
CA THR A 156 10.69 12.87 23.61
C THR A 156 11.75 13.66 24.37
N ASN A 157 12.22 14.75 23.79
CA ASN A 157 13.20 15.64 24.39
C ASN A 157 12.75 17.09 24.15
N PRO A 158 11.91 17.65 25.04
CA PRO A 158 11.48 19.04 24.92
C PRO A 158 12.67 19.96 25.04
N GLY A 159 13.03 20.68 23.99
CA GLY A 159 14.01 21.72 24.01
C GLY A 159 13.43 23.04 24.58
N ALA A 160 14.25 24.07 24.67
CA ALA A 160 13.89 25.38 25.22
C ALA A 160 12.59 26.00 24.66
N LYS A 161 12.17 25.58 23.47
CA LYS A 161 10.90 26.01 22.86
C LYS A 161 9.68 25.57 23.67
N TYR A 162 9.75 24.44 24.36
CA TYR A 162 8.66 23.86 25.13
C TYR A 162 8.80 24.06 26.63
N ASP A 163 10.00 24.49 27.10
CA ASP A 163 10.29 24.77 28.50
C ASP A 163 10.00 26.24 28.90
N ALA A 164 9.87 27.13 27.90
CA ALA A 164 9.70 28.58 28.15
C ALA A 164 8.31 28.98 28.67
N GLU A 165 7.37 28.03 28.81
CA GLU A 165 6.01 28.25 29.31
C GLU A 165 5.71 27.36 30.55
N GLY A 166 6.69 27.26 31.44
CA GLY A 166 6.56 26.63 32.76
C GLY A 166 5.84 27.49 33.77
#